data_a2daf0b9138af67342b59f83feb1605d
#
_entry.id   a2daf0b9138af67342b59f83feb1605d
#
_cell.length_a   1.000
_cell.length_b   1.000
_cell.length_c   1.000
_cell.angle_alpha   90.00
_cell.angle_beta   90.00
_cell.angle_gamma   90.00
#
_symmetry.space_group_name_H-M   'P 1'
#
loop_
_entity.id
_entity.type
_entity.pdbx_description
1 polymer ?
#
loop_
_entity_poly.entity_id
_entity_poly.type
_entity_poly.pdbx_seq_one_letter_code
_entity_poly.pdbx_strand_id
1 'polypeptide(L)'
;MKPSPFEYHAPRSIDAAVAVLAEVGHDGKVLAGGQSLIPILNMRLASPAHLVDINRVSGLDTVEVTAEHVRIGALVRHAQLEHHDGAYAAQPLLRQALLNVAHPVIRNRGTTVGSIAHADPSGEMPSVLVLTAGVVEATSVRGTREIPAAEFFLGPLESCLAEDEVATAVRFGRFSPGTGTAFQEIARRHGDYALAGMAAVVTVRDGAITEAGAKIGRAHV
;
A
#
# COMPACT_ATOMS: atom_id res chain seq x y z
N MET A 1 25.59 4.50 -0.77
CA MET A 1 25.95 5.08 0.55
C MET A 1 25.41 4.15 1.63
N LYS A 2 25.91 4.24 2.87
CA LYS A 2 25.37 3.48 4.00
C LYS A 2 24.37 4.36 4.77
N PRO A 3 23.30 3.80 5.35
CA PRO A 3 22.40 4.53 6.24
C PRO A 3 23.13 5.00 7.50
N SER A 4 22.51 5.93 8.24
CA SER A 4 22.92 6.24 9.60
C SER A 4 22.80 4.99 10.48
N PRO A 5 23.55 4.88 11.59
CA PRO A 5 23.37 3.79 12.55
C PRO A 5 21.95 3.76 13.09
N PHE A 6 21.41 2.56 13.28
CA PHE A 6 20.09 2.32 13.89
C PHE A 6 20.12 1.03 14.69
N GLU A 7 19.23 0.92 15.66
CA GLU A 7 18.93 -0.33 16.33
C GLU A 7 17.90 -1.13 15.51
N TYR A 8 18.12 -2.43 15.37
CA TYR A 8 17.27 -3.31 14.57
C TYR A 8 16.47 -4.24 15.46
N HIS A 9 15.14 -4.17 15.31
CA HIS A 9 14.17 -5.00 16.00
C HIS A 9 13.48 -5.93 15.00
N ALA A 10 13.35 -7.22 15.34
CA ALA A 10 12.74 -8.23 14.48
C ALA A 10 11.67 -9.04 15.26
N PRO A 11 10.56 -8.41 15.65
CA PRO A 11 9.48 -9.04 16.40
C PRO A 11 8.84 -10.17 15.58
N ARG A 12 8.21 -11.13 16.29
CA ARG A 12 7.54 -12.28 15.68
C ARG A 12 6.02 -12.22 15.79
N SER A 13 5.49 -11.23 16.52
CA SER A 13 4.06 -10.98 16.64
C SER A 13 3.78 -9.49 16.44
N ILE A 14 2.55 -9.17 16.06
CA ILE A 14 2.13 -7.76 15.92
C ILE A 14 2.19 -7.04 17.27
N ASP A 15 1.78 -7.71 18.35
CA ASP A 15 1.83 -7.12 19.71
C ASP A 15 3.25 -6.72 20.10
N ALA A 16 4.25 -7.57 19.79
CA ALA A 16 5.65 -7.23 20.04
C ALA A 16 6.15 -6.08 19.14
N ALA A 17 5.66 -6.00 17.89
CA ALA A 17 6.04 -4.91 16.98
C ALA A 17 5.49 -3.56 17.45
N VAL A 18 4.21 -3.50 17.82
CA VAL A 18 3.59 -2.25 18.31
C VAL A 18 4.09 -1.86 19.69
N ALA A 19 4.48 -2.81 20.54
CA ALA A 19 5.11 -2.52 21.83
C ALA A 19 6.45 -1.79 21.65
N VAL A 20 7.30 -2.27 20.72
CA VAL A 20 8.56 -1.57 20.38
C VAL A 20 8.25 -0.18 19.82
N LEU A 21 7.31 -0.03 18.90
CA LEU A 21 6.96 1.28 18.33
C LEU A 21 6.44 2.25 19.39
N ALA A 22 5.61 1.77 20.33
CA ALA A 22 5.12 2.60 21.43
C ALA A 22 6.24 3.07 22.37
N GLU A 23 7.32 2.28 22.53
CA GLU A 23 8.50 2.63 23.33
C GLU A 23 9.38 3.68 22.61
N VAL A 24 9.64 3.47 21.30
CA VAL A 24 10.59 4.30 20.54
C VAL A 24 9.95 5.53 19.88
N GLY A 25 8.63 5.55 19.72
CA GLY A 25 7.87 6.67 19.16
C GLY A 25 8.36 7.11 17.78
N HIS A 26 8.54 8.41 17.59
CA HIS A 26 8.95 9.03 16.32
C HIS A 26 10.34 8.59 15.82
N ASP A 27 11.19 8.05 16.69
CA ASP A 27 12.50 7.52 16.33
C ASP A 27 12.43 6.15 15.66
N GLY A 28 11.26 5.51 15.68
CA GLY A 28 11.00 4.21 15.05
C GLY A 28 10.47 4.32 13.62
N LYS A 29 10.85 3.35 12.77
CA LYS A 29 10.25 3.16 11.44
C LYS A 29 9.99 1.69 11.17
N VAL A 30 8.78 1.39 10.66
CA VAL A 30 8.39 0.04 10.25
C VAL A 30 9.09 -0.34 8.95
N LEU A 31 9.70 -1.53 8.94
CA LEU A 31 10.30 -2.13 7.75
C LEU A 31 9.47 -3.34 7.32
N ALA A 32 8.83 -3.25 6.14
CA ALA A 32 8.17 -4.36 5.45
C ALA A 32 8.97 -4.77 4.20
N GLY A 33 8.53 -4.39 3.01
CA GLY A 33 9.23 -4.67 1.75
C GLY A 33 10.55 -3.91 1.57
N GLY A 34 10.68 -2.74 2.18
CA GLY A 34 11.88 -1.91 2.20
C GLY A 34 12.19 -1.20 0.88
N GLN A 35 11.34 -1.29 -0.15
CA GLN A 35 11.67 -0.80 -1.49
C GLN A 35 11.65 0.72 -1.62
N SER A 36 10.92 1.43 -0.75
CA SER A 36 11.02 2.88 -0.59
C SER A 36 11.93 3.26 0.58
N LEU A 37 11.76 2.61 1.75
CA LEU A 37 12.46 2.98 2.96
C LEU A 37 13.98 2.80 2.86
N ILE A 38 14.47 1.66 2.37
CA ILE A 38 15.92 1.39 2.31
C ILE A 38 16.68 2.38 1.39
N PRO A 39 16.17 2.71 0.18
CA PRO A 39 16.75 3.81 -0.62
C PRO A 39 16.81 5.15 0.12
N ILE A 40 15.74 5.54 0.82
CA ILE A 40 15.65 6.77 1.61
C ILE A 40 16.73 6.78 2.71
N LEU A 41 16.87 5.68 3.44
CA LEU A 41 17.91 5.52 4.48
C LEU A 41 19.32 5.58 3.88
N ASN A 42 19.55 4.91 2.75
CA ASN A 42 20.85 4.91 2.07
C ASN A 42 21.26 6.31 1.59
N MET A 43 20.30 7.10 1.16
CA MET A 43 20.51 8.51 0.77
C MET A 43 20.54 9.45 1.97
N ARG A 44 20.27 8.95 3.19
CA ARG A 44 20.17 9.73 4.43
C ARG A 44 19.14 10.85 4.39
N LEU A 45 18.06 10.63 3.64
CA LEU A 45 16.90 11.52 3.62
C LEU A 45 16.00 11.30 4.87
N ALA A 46 16.16 10.15 5.51
CA ALA A 46 15.64 9.87 6.85
C ALA A 46 16.71 9.14 7.66
N SER A 47 16.72 9.32 8.97
CA SER A 47 17.71 8.73 9.89
C SER A 47 17.03 8.31 11.20
N PRO A 48 16.06 7.35 11.16
CA PRO A 48 15.46 6.84 12.38
C PRO A 48 16.49 6.14 13.23
N ALA A 49 16.35 6.22 14.55
CA ALA A 49 17.22 5.51 15.48
C ALA A 49 16.86 4.01 15.56
N HIS A 50 15.63 3.63 15.20
CA HIS A 50 15.15 2.26 15.31
C HIS A 50 14.44 1.80 14.04
N LEU A 51 14.72 0.57 13.58
CA LEU A 51 13.98 -0.12 12.54
C LEU A 51 13.25 -1.31 13.12
N VAL A 52 11.92 -1.34 12.96
CA VAL A 52 11.04 -2.43 13.38
C VAL A 52 10.68 -3.28 12.17
N ASP A 53 11.39 -4.37 11.96
CA ASP A 53 11.20 -5.28 10.83
C ASP A 53 10.07 -6.27 11.13
N ILE A 54 8.94 -6.10 10.44
CA ILE A 54 7.75 -6.94 10.60
C ILE A 54 7.77 -8.20 9.72
N ASN A 55 8.83 -8.46 8.94
CA ASN A 55 8.88 -9.61 8.02
C ASN A 55 8.82 -10.99 8.70
N ARG A 56 8.99 -11.04 10.03
CA ARG A 56 8.88 -12.27 10.83
C ARG A 56 7.56 -12.38 11.59
N VAL A 57 6.69 -11.38 11.48
CA VAL A 57 5.36 -11.39 12.11
C VAL A 57 4.46 -12.35 11.34
N SER A 58 3.87 -13.31 12.03
CA SER A 58 2.95 -14.27 11.43
C SER A 58 1.57 -13.66 11.14
N GLY A 59 0.88 -14.18 10.11
CA GLY A 59 -0.50 -13.83 9.79
C GLY A 59 -0.69 -12.51 9.01
N LEU A 60 0.41 -11.85 8.62
CA LEU A 60 0.35 -10.61 7.83
C LEU A 60 0.53 -10.83 6.31
N ASP A 61 0.67 -12.07 5.87
CA ASP A 61 0.94 -12.45 4.46
C ASP A 61 -0.27 -13.10 3.76
N THR A 62 -1.48 -12.83 4.26
CA THR A 62 -2.74 -13.40 3.77
C THR A 62 -3.43 -12.50 2.76
N VAL A 63 -4.09 -13.13 1.77
CA VAL A 63 -5.05 -12.48 0.86
C VAL A 63 -6.40 -13.14 1.06
N GLU A 64 -7.40 -12.38 1.44
CA GLU A 64 -8.76 -12.85 1.67
C GLU A 64 -9.72 -12.18 0.68
N VAL A 65 -10.56 -12.98 0.04
CA VAL A 65 -11.56 -12.50 -0.92
C VAL A 65 -12.94 -12.79 -0.37
N THR A 66 -13.72 -11.74 -0.13
CA THR A 66 -15.10 -11.83 0.34
C THR A 66 -16.08 -11.38 -0.75
N ALA A 67 -17.38 -11.32 -0.44
CA ALA A 67 -18.36 -10.75 -1.34
C ALA A 67 -18.22 -9.24 -1.51
N GLU A 68 -17.70 -8.54 -0.49
CA GLU A 68 -17.65 -7.07 -0.42
C GLU A 68 -16.27 -6.49 -0.75
N HIS A 69 -15.20 -7.22 -0.43
CA HIS A 69 -13.82 -6.68 -0.56
C HIS A 69 -12.77 -7.76 -0.77
N VAL A 70 -11.60 -7.31 -1.18
CA VAL A 70 -10.33 -8.05 -1.13
C VAL A 70 -9.49 -7.45 -0.01
N ARG A 71 -9.20 -8.27 1.03
CA ARG A 71 -8.33 -7.90 2.15
C ARG A 71 -6.91 -8.41 1.90
N ILE A 72 -5.92 -7.55 2.10
CA ILE A 72 -4.52 -7.82 1.81
C ILE A 72 -3.69 -7.46 3.03
N GLY A 73 -2.97 -8.45 3.59
CA GLY A 73 -2.11 -8.27 4.75
C GLY A 73 -0.81 -7.51 4.44
N ALA A 74 -0.20 -6.93 5.47
CA ALA A 74 0.95 -6.04 5.37
C ALA A 74 2.18 -6.64 4.67
N LEU A 75 2.34 -7.96 4.71
CA LEU A 75 3.49 -8.67 4.14
C LEU A 75 3.23 -9.31 2.78
N VAL A 76 2.00 -9.20 2.25
CA VAL A 76 1.69 -9.66 0.89
C VAL A 76 2.53 -8.88 -0.10
N ARG A 77 3.38 -9.59 -0.85
CA ARG A 77 4.25 -9.00 -1.87
C ARG A 77 3.42 -8.59 -3.08
N HIS A 78 3.82 -7.52 -3.75
CA HIS A 78 3.19 -7.12 -5.01
C HIS A 78 3.14 -8.27 -6.02
N ALA A 79 4.24 -9.03 -6.17
CA ALA A 79 4.29 -10.19 -7.08
C ALA A 79 3.32 -11.30 -6.67
N GLN A 80 3.13 -11.54 -5.38
CA GLN A 80 2.16 -12.52 -4.88
C GLN A 80 0.72 -12.10 -5.23
N LEU A 81 0.38 -10.84 -5.01
CA LEU A 81 -0.94 -10.31 -5.34
C LEU A 81 -1.18 -10.25 -6.86
N GLU A 82 -0.17 -9.88 -7.65
CA GLU A 82 -0.21 -9.85 -9.12
C GLU A 82 -0.62 -11.20 -9.71
N HIS A 83 -0.18 -12.31 -9.08
CA HIS A 83 -0.49 -13.69 -9.54
C HIS A 83 -1.67 -14.32 -8.79
N HIS A 84 -2.40 -13.56 -7.97
CA HIS A 84 -3.54 -14.08 -7.21
C HIS A 84 -4.85 -13.96 -8.01
N ASP A 85 -5.20 -15.00 -8.77
CA ASP A 85 -6.35 -14.98 -9.69
C ASP A 85 -7.68 -14.65 -9.01
N GLY A 86 -7.92 -15.15 -7.77
CA GLY A 86 -9.12 -14.83 -7.01
C GLY A 86 -9.25 -13.35 -6.67
N ALA A 87 -8.14 -12.71 -6.27
CA ALA A 87 -8.12 -11.26 -6.01
C ALA A 87 -8.36 -10.46 -7.29
N TYR A 88 -7.74 -10.88 -8.40
CA TYR A 88 -7.96 -10.26 -9.70
C TYR A 88 -9.40 -10.40 -10.21
N ALA A 89 -9.99 -11.57 -10.09
CA ALA A 89 -11.39 -11.79 -10.48
C ALA A 89 -12.36 -10.94 -9.65
N ALA A 90 -12.04 -10.73 -8.36
CA ALA A 90 -12.84 -9.93 -7.44
C ALA A 90 -12.66 -8.42 -7.64
N GLN A 91 -11.42 -7.97 -7.93
CA GLN A 91 -11.06 -6.56 -8.11
C GLN A 91 -10.00 -6.41 -9.23
N PRO A 92 -10.42 -6.31 -10.50
CA PRO A 92 -9.52 -6.27 -11.65
C PRO A 92 -8.50 -5.12 -11.63
N LEU A 93 -8.86 -3.98 -11.03
CA LEU A 93 -8.01 -2.80 -10.95
C LEU A 93 -6.69 -3.07 -10.21
N LEU A 94 -6.68 -4.04 -9.27
CA LEU A 94 -5.46 -4.43 -8.54
C LEU A 94 -4.35 -4.89 -9.49
N ARG A 95 -4.64 -5.87 -10.38
CA ARG A 95 -3.63 -6.37 -11.33
C ARG A 95 -3.27 -5.31 -12.37
N GLN A 96 -4.25 -4.55 -12.86
CA GLN A 96 -4.00 -3.47 -13.83
C GLN A 96 -2.99 -2.44 -13.30
N ALA A 97 -3.12 -2.05 -12.04
CA ALA A 97 -2.18 -1.15 -11.38
C ALA A 97 -0.83 -1.83 -11.09
N LEU A 98 -0.85 -3.06 -10.55
CA LEU A 98 0.38 -3.78 -10.16
C LEU A 98 1.33 -4.01 -11.34
N LEU A 99 0.84 -4.18 -12.56
CA LEU A 99 1.66 -4.33 -13.76
C LEU A 99 2.49 -3.08 -14.07
N ASN A 100 2.12 -1.93 -13.55
CA ASN A 100 2.85 -0.65 -13.70
C ASN A 100 3.84 -0.42 -12.54
N VAL A 101 3.64 -1.06 -11.38
CA VAL A 101 4.53 -0.89 -10.22
C VAL A 101 5.94 -1.37 -10.54
N ALA A 102 6.86 -0.44 -10.76
CA ALA A 102 8.30 -0.67 -10.90
C ALA A 102 8.67 -1.91 -11.75
N HIS A 103 9.72 -2.62 -11.35
CA HIS A 103 10.21 -3.84 -12.01
C HIS A 103 9.89 -5.10 -11.19
N PRO A 104 9.88 -6.30 -11.80
CA PRO A 104 9.60 -7.57 -11.09
C PRO A 104 10.45 -7.76 -9.83
N VAL A 105 11.74 -7.38 -9.87
CA VAL A 105 12.63 -7.50 -8.70
C VAL A 105 12.17 -6.64 -7.52
N ILE A 106 11.57 -5.49 -7.79
CA ILE A 106 10.97 -4.61 -6.78
C ILE A 106 9.68 -5.24 -6.26
N ARG A 107 8.80 -5.74 -7.16
CA ARG A 107 7.54 -6.38 -6.78
C ARG A 107 7.72 -7.66 -5.96
N ASN A 108 8.85 -8.38 -6.12
CA ASN A 108 9.19 -9.54 -5.31
C ASN A 108 9.43 -9.19 -3.82
N ARG A 109 9.75 -7.96 -3.51
CA ARG A 109 10.04 -7.49 -2.13
C ARG A 109 9.02 -6.48 -1.63
N GLY A 110 8.61 -5.53 -2.46
CA GLY A 110 7.63 -4.51 -2.15
C GLY A 110 6.29 -5.12 -1.73
N THR A 111 5.59 -4.47 -0.79
CA THR A 111 4.28 -4.89 -0.30
C THR A 111 3.22 -3.86 -0.66
N THR A 112 2.01 -4.33 -0.94
CA THR A 112 0.88 -3.47 -1.29
C THR A 112 0.54 -2.50 -0.16
N VAL A 113 0.50 -2.99 1.08
CA VAL A 113 0.26 -2.15 2.26
C VAL A 113 1.40 -1.15 2.49
N GLY A 114 2.66 -1.58 2.26
CA GLY A 114 3.82 -0.68 2.38
C GLY A 114 3.79 0.47 1.37
N SER A 115 3.34 0.21 0.13
CA SER A 115 3.14 1.25 -0.89
C SER A 115 2.08 2.26 -0.46
N ILE A 116 0.98 1.79 0.13
CA ILE A 116 -0.10 2.66 0.65
C ILE A 116 0.38 3.46 1.86
N ALA A 117 1.04 2.82 2.83
CA ALA A 117 1.55 3.48 4.03
C ALA A 117 2.63 4.53 3.71
N HIS A 118 3.36 4.36 2.62
CA HIS A 118 4.34 5.33 2.12
C HIS A 118 3.71 6.61 1.58
N ALA A 119 2.45 6.55 1.16
CA ALA A 119 1.64 7.67 0.69
C ALA A 119 2.29 8.51 -0.44
N ASP A 120 3.05 7.86 -1.33
CA ASP A 120 3.60 8.53 -2.50
C ASP A 120 2.45 8.88 -3.47
N PRO A 121 2.25 10.16 -3.84
CA PRO A 121 1.22 10.57 -4.79
C PRO A 121 1.43 10.01 -6.20
N SER A 122 2.64 9.54 -6.52
CA SER A 122 2.95 8.84 -7.77
C SER A 122 2.70 7.33 -7.68
N GLY A 123 2.32 6.83 -6.49
CA GLY A 123 2.09 5.40 -6.27
C GLY A 123 0.76 4.94 -6.86
N GLU A 124 0.77 3.78 -7.50
CA GLU A 124 -0.39 3.18 -8.15
C GLU A 124 -1.41 2.68 -7.12
N MET A 125 -0.94 2.04 -6.05
CA MET A 125 -1.81 1.41 -5.05
C MET A 125 -2.62 2.40 -4.20
N PRO A 126 -2.11 3.59 -3.81
CA PRO A 126 -2.92 4.65 -3.21
C PRO A 126 -4.12 5.05 -4.07
N SER A 127 -3.93 5.19 -5.39
CA SER A 127 -5.01 5.54 -6.33
C SER A 127 -6.08 4.46 -6.38
N VAL A 128 -5.69 3.18 -6.41
CA VAL A 128 -6.61 2.05 -6.37
C VAL A 128 -7.39 2.02 -5.05
N LEU A 129 -6.72 2.25 -3.91
CA LEU A 129 -7.39 2.25 -2.60
C LEU A 129 -8.49 3.32 -2.53
N VAL A 130 -8.21 4.53 -3.02
CA VAL A 130 -9.19 5.62 -3.01
C VAL A 130 -10.37 5.31 -3.92
N LEU A 131 -10.14 4.81 -5.16
CA LEU A 131 -11.21 4.50 -6.11
C LEU A 131 -12.12 3.36 -5.67
N THR A 132 -11.58 2.43 -4.89
CA THR A 132 -12.35 1.30 -4.35
C THR A 132 -13.04 1.62 -3.02
N ALA A 133 -13.01 2.88 -2.58
CA ALA A 133 -13.45 3.30 -1.24
C ALA A 133 -12.87 2.38 -0.15
N GLY A 134 -11.58 2.06 -0.28
CA GLY A 134 -10.92 1.06 0.55
C GLY A 134 -10.67 1.56 1.97
N VAL A 135 -10.17 0.65 2.79
CA VAL A 135 -9.92 0.88 4.23
C VAL A 135 -8.54 0.36 4.59
N VAL A 136 -7.81 1.09 5.43
CA VAL A 136 -6.56 0.65 6.05
C VAL A 136 -6.85 0.18 7.47
N GLU A 137 -6.36 -1.00 7.84
CA GLU A 137 -6.38 -1.51 9.21
C GLU A 137 -5.06 -1.14 9.88
N ALA A 138 -5.11 -0.32 10.92
CA ALA A 138 -3.94 0.13 11.68
C ALA A 138 -4.00 -0.41 13.11
N THR A 139 -2.92 -1.03 13.56
CA THR A 139 -2.82 -1.66 14.89
C THR A 139 -1.74 -0.96 15.72
N SER A 140 -2.06 -0.69 16.99
CA SER A 140 -1.17 -0.19 18.02
C SER A 140 -1.39 -0.94 19.34
N VAL A 141 -0.69 -0.57 20.40
CA VAL A 141 -0.96 -1.07 21.76
C VAL A 141 -2.38 -0.75 22.27
N ARG A 142 -3.07 0.22 21.65
CA ARG A 142 -4.46 0.60 21.97
C ARG A 142 -5.50 -0.28 21.27
N GLY A 143 -5.08 -1.18 20.39
CA GLY A 143 -5.93 -2.03 19.56
C GLY A 143 -5.85 -1.67 18.08
N THR A 144 -6.78 -2.20 17.29
CA THR A 144 -6.87 -1.99 15.84
C THR A 144 -7.98 -1.00 15.52
N ARG A 145 -7.71 -0.05 14.63
CA ARG A 145 -8.70 0.86 14.06
C ARG A 145 -8.77 0.74 12.54
N GLU A 146 -9.90 1.08 11.98
CA GLU A 146 -10.14 1.14 10.54
C GLU A 146 -10.12 2.59 10.08
N ILE A 147 -9.41 2.86 9.00
CA ILE A 147 -9.22 4.20 8.45
C ILE A 147 -9.69 4.18 7.00
N PRO A 148 -10.79 4.89 6.66
CA PRO A 148 -11.22 5.04 5.27
C PRO A 148 -10.13 5.68 4.41
N ALA A 149 -10.00 5.27 3.15
CA ALA A 149 -9.01 5.82 2.22
C ALA A 149 -9.13 7.35 2.06
N ALA A 150 -10.33 7.89 2.19
CA ALA A 150 -10.60 9.33 2.11
C ALA A 150 -9.95 10.14 3.25
N GLU A 151 -9.65 9.49 4.38
CA GLU A 151 -9.07 10.10 5.58
C GLU A 151 -7.60 9.69 5.79
N PHE A 152 -7.10 8.73 4.99
CA PHE A 152 -5.79 8.13 5.21
C PHE A 152 -4.62 9.02 4.75
N PHE A 153 -4.76 9.66 3.60
CA PHE A 153 -3.69 10.46 2.98
C PHE A 153 -3.83 11.93 3.38
N LEU A 154 -2.89 12.45 4.18
CA LEU A 154 -2.89 13.85 4.64
C LEU A 154 -2.13 14.76 3.67
N GLY A 155 -1.12 14.24 2.98
CA GLY A 155 -0.28 14.95 2.03
C GLY A 155 0.69 14.03 1.30
N PRO A 156 1.55 14.58 0.43
CA PRO A 156 2.61 13.81 -0.22
C PRO A 156 3.55 13.18 0.80
N LEU A 157 3.69 11.84 0.74
CA LEU A 157 4.48 11.04 1.68
C LEU A 157 4.02 11.13 3.13
N GLU A 158 2.77 11.52 3.35
CA GLU A 158 2.20 11.72 4.67
C GLU A 158 0.86 10.98 4.81
N SER A 159 0.78 10.08 5.77
CA SER A 159 -0.44 9.35 6.15
C SER A 159 -0.87 9.70 7.56
N CYS A 160 -2.12 9.39 7.91
CA CYS A 160 -2.68 9.63 9.24
C CYS A 160 -2.30 8.55 10.27
N LEU A 161 -1.36 7.64 9.95
CA LEU A 161 -0.83 6.67 10.90
C LEU A 161 -0.10 7.39 12.03
N ALA A 162 -0.40 7.02 13.27
CA ALA A 162 0.37 7.47 14.41
C ALA A 162 1.74 6.77 14.44
N GLU A 163 2.69 7.34 15.17
CA GLU A 163 4.09 6.85 15.25
C GLU A 163 4.20 5.43 15.80
N ASP A 164 3.23 5.01 16.61
CA ASP A 164 3.14 3.70 17.23
C ASP A 164 2.19 2.74 16.51
N GLU A 165 1.72 3.09 15.31
CA GLU A 165 0.82 2.26 14.50
C GLU A 165 1.53 1.51 13.39
N VAL A 166 1.10 0.27 13.18
CA VAL A 166 1.42 -0.54 12.01
C VAL A 166 0.18 -0.68 11.14
N ALA A 167 0.26 -0.31 9.87
CA ALA A 167 -0.75 -0.72 8.89
C ALA A 167 -0.64 -2.24 8.68
N THR A 168 -1.58 -3.00 9.24
CA THR A 168 -1.56 -4.47 9.26
C THR A 168 -2.25 -5.10 8.08
N ALA A 169 -3.23 -4.41 7.50
CA ALA A 169 -3.89 -4.82 6.26
C ALA A 169 -4.53 -3.63 5.55
N VAL A 170 -4.94 -3.87 4.31
CA VAL A 170 -5.83 -2.98 3.55
C VAL A 170 -6.96 -3.80 2.95
N ARG A 171 -8.13 -3.18 2.82
CA ARG A 171 -9.30 -3.74 2.13
C ARG A 171 -9.62 -2.88 0.93
N PHE A 172 -9.75 -3.51 -0.23
CA PHE A 172 -10.20 -2.89 -1.47
C PHE A 172 -11.64 -3.31 -1.73
N GLY A 173 -12.56 -2.35 -1.81
CA GLY A 173 -13.96 -2.62 -2.11
C GLY A 173 -14.13 -3.24 -3.49
N ARG A 174 -15.12 -4.12 -3.64
CA ARG A 174 -15.49 -4.68 -4.94
C ARG A 174 -16.48 -3.79 -5.65
N PHE A 175 -16.38 -3.77 -6.98
CA PHE A 175 -17.34 -3.04 -7.78
C PHE A 175 -18.60 -3.87 -8.09
N SER A 176 -19.69 -3.18 -8.34
CA SER A 176 -20.95 -3.80 -8.78
C SER A 176 -20.80 -4.50 -10.15
N PRO A 177 -21.60 -5.52 -10.45
CA PRO A 177 -21.69 -6.07 -11.80
C PRO A 177 -21.93 -4.98 -12.84
N GLY A 178 -21.30 -5.09 -14.00
CA GLY A 178 -21.38 -4.09 -15.07
C GLY A 178 -20.36 -2.94 -14.94
N THR A 179 -19.44 -3.02 -13.95
CA THR A 179 -18.37 -2.04 -13.81
C THR A 179 -17.14 -2.46 -14.61
N GLY A 180 -16.71 -1.60 -15.51
CA GLY A 180 -15.42 -1.66 -16.21
C GLY A 180 -14.37 -0.85 -15.48
N THR A 181 -13.11 -1.30 -15.54
CA THR A 181 -11.95 -0.65 -14.91
C THR A 181 -10.81 -0.50 -15.88
N ALA A 182 -10.03 0.57 -15.75
CA ALA A 182 -8.79 0.77 -16.49
C ALA A 182 -7.75 1.48 -15.62
N PHE A 183 -6.49 1.10 -15.79
CA PHE A 183 -5.34 1.79 -15.22
C PHE A 183 -4.31 2.01 -16.33
N GLN A 184 -3.90 3.26 -16.54
CA GLN A 184 -2.95 3.64 -17.57
C GLN A 184 -1.93 4.64 -17.03
N GLU A 185 -0.68 4.46 -17.42
CA GLU A 185 0.41 5.36 -17.08
C GLU A 185 1.28 5.68 -18.27
N ILE A 186 1.84 6.88 -18.24
CA ILE A 186 2.87 7.32 -19.17
C ILE A 186 4.14 7.58 -18.35
N ALA A 187 5.19 6.84 -18.63
CA ALA A 187 6.51 6.99 -18.02
C ALA A 187 7.57 7.09 -19.13
N ARG A 188 8.78 7.57 -18.76
CA ARG A 188 9.91 7.62 -19.72
C ARG A 188 10.37 6.22 -20.11
N ARG A 189 10.37 5.31 -19.16
CA ARG A 189 10.71 3.88 -19.32
C ARG A 189 9.76 3.06 -18.46
N HIS A 190 9.52 1.82 -18.87
CA HIS A 190 8.75 0.90 -18.05
C HIS A 190 9.40 0.73 -16.67
N GLY A 191 8.60 0.88 -15.62
CA GLY A 191 9.03 0.78 -14.22
C GLY A 191 9.61 2.06 -13.61
N ASP A 192 9.75 3.17 -14.36
CA ASP A 192 9.99 4.49 -13.81
C ASP A 192 8.69 5.06 -13.21
N TYR A 193 8.78 6.04 -12.32
CA TYR A 193 7.62 6.81 -11.87
C TYR A 193 6.86 7.42 -13.04
N ALA A 194 5.56 7.36 -12.99
CA ALA A 194 4.70 7.91 -14.02
C ALA A 194 4.83 9.43 -14.11
N LEU A 195 4.99 9.96 -15.32
CA LEU A 195 4.81 11.39 -15.60
C LEU A 195 3.35 11.80 -15.40
N ALA A 196 2.43 10.91 -15.79
CA ALA A 196 1.00 11.01 -15.55
C ALA A 196 0.41 9.59 -15.51
N GLY A 197 -0.51 9.36 -14.59
CA GLY A 197 -1.25 8.12 -14.49
C GLY A 197 -2.72 8.38 -14.24
N MET A 198 -3.58 7.49 -14.72
CA MET A 198 -5.01 7.56 -14.49
C MET A 198 -5.58 6.17 -14.22
N ALA A 199 -6.33 6.09 -13.14
CA ALA A 199 -7.23 4.97 -12.86
C ALA A 199 -8.67 5.42 -13.10
N ALA A 200 -9.47 4.59 -13.75
CA ALA A 200 -10.87 4.89 -14.05
C ALA A 200 -11.77 3.68 -13.77
N VAL A 201 -12.98 3.97 -13.32
CA VAL A 201 -14.05 2.99 -13.12
C VAL A 201 -15.33 3.56 -13.73
N VAL A 202 -16.08 2.72 -14.45
CA VAL A 202 -17.36 3.11 -15.05
C VAL A 202 -18.34 1.96 -14.91
N THR A 203 -19.49 2.23 -14.30
CA THR A 203 -20.59 1.26 -14.18
C THR A 203 -21.66 1.57 -15.21
N VAL A 204 -22.02 0.58 -16.00
CA VAL A 204 -23.09 0.68 -17.02
C VAL A 204 -24.26 -0.23 -16.62
N ARG A 205 -25.48 0.32 -16.62
CA ARG A 205 -26.74 -0.42 -16.44
C ARG A 205 -27.73 -0.01 -17.53
N ASP A 206 -28.37 -0.96 -18.15
CA ASP A 206 -29.36 -0.76 -19.20
C ASP A 206 -28.88 0.19 -20.32
N GLY A 207 -27.60 0.08 -20.70
CA GLY A 207 -26.97 0.89 -21.74
C GLY A 207 -26.61 2.32 -21.33
N ALA A 208 -26.81 2.71 -20.07
CA ALA A 208 -26.49 4.03 -19.55
C ALA A 208 -25.38 3.96 -18.48
N ILE A 209 -24.50 4.98 -18.44
CA ILE A 209 -23.53 5.15 -17.36
C ILE A 209 -24.31 5.59 -16.12
N THR A 210 -24.24 4.76 -15.06
CA THR A 210 -24.86 5.05 -13.76
C THR A 210 -23.89 5.56 -12.73
N GLU A 211 -22.59 5.23 -12.88
CA GLU A 211 -21.53 5.68 -11.97
C GLU A 211 -20.22 5.79 -12.75
N ALA A 212 -19.45 6.81 -12.47
CA ALA A 212 -18.10 6.97 -13.00
C ALA A 212 -17.19 7.59 -11.94
N GLY A 213 -15.98 7.06 -11.83
CA GLY A 213 -14.93 7.56 -10.96
C GLY A 213 -13.59 7.58 -11.69
N ALA A 214 -12.78 8.58 -11.41
CA ALA A 214 -11.42 8.67 -11.90
C ALA A 214 -10.48 9.19 -10.83
N LYS A 215 -9.25 8.67 -10.80
CA LYS A 215 -8.17 9.18 -9.97
C LYS A 215 -6.96 9.43 -10.87
N ILE A 216 -6.43 10.64 -10.79
CA ILE A 216 -5.26 11.07 -11.55
C ILE A 216 -4.12 11.24 -10.56
N GLY A 217 -2.96 10.65 -10.89
CA GLY A 217 -1.70 10.81 -10.19
C GLY A 217 -0.59 11.25 -11.14
N ARG A 218 0.46 11.90 -10.60
CA ARG A 218 1.66 12.23 -11.34
C ARG A 218 2.86 12.29 -10.41
N ALA A 219 4.06 12.01 -10.96
CA ALA A 219 5.29 12.32 -10.26
C ALA A 219 5.42 13.84 -10.04
N HIS A 220 5.90 14.24 -8.88
CA HIS A 220 6.37 15.60 -8.67
C HIS A 220 7.70 15.76 -9.44
N VAL A 221 7.72 16.65 -10.41
CA VAL A 221 8.93 17.06 -11.14
C VAL A 221 9.54 18.26 -10.43
#